data_b969c018cabfd4d13f347fbc9a28a81d
#
_entry.id   b969c018cabfd4d13f347fbc9a28a81d
#
_cell.length_a   1.000
_cell.length_b   1.000
_cell.length_c   1.000
_cell.angle_alpha   90.00
_cell.angle_beta   90.00
_cell.angle_gamma   90.00
#
_symmetry.space_group_name_H-M   'P 1'
#
loop_
_entity.id
_entity.type
_entity.pdbx_description
1 polymer ?
#
loop_
_entity_poly.entity_id
_entity_poly.type
_entity_poly.pdbx_seq_one_letter_code
_entity_poly.pdbx_strand_id
1 'polypeptide(L)'
;MAHKTLINGTSYDIKSGRTLIGGTGYDIKKGRTLIGGTGYDIKFATPIGELPAGTIVYMNVDGVRKEFIVTHQGNPISTIYGESCSGTWVVLKDIDALTMWSVRSSTAYSSDDCAVRNLALAFASRLDSEIQSNLIPVAIAADKYENIDGDKVFAMATYDFDNLSYFKSAGNSKRIATYNGAATSYYLRNNPSGYGNYVAWVTTSGNITSSNEGVLEKRGFRPEFILSSAPLLADSDFNIIPA
;
A
#
# COMPACT_ATOMS: atom_id res chain seq x y z
N MET A 1 -6.84 10.08 19.44
CA MET A 1 -7.23 11.14 20.43
C MET A 1 -6.90 12.48 19.81
N ALA A 2 -7.89 13.38 19.68
CA ALA A 2 -7.62 14.73 19.24
C ALA A 2 -6.71 15.43 20.28
N HIS A 3 -5.61 16.03 19.83
CA HIS A 3 -4.76 16.84 20.70
C HIS A 3 -5.50 18.12 21.06
N LYS A 4 -5.57 18.41 22.34
CA LYS A 4 -6.24 19.60 22.86
C LYS A 4 -5.24 20.56 23.48
N THR A 5 -5.40 21.85 23.24
CA THR A 5 -4.71 22.89 23.99
C THR A 5 -5.69 23.64 24.87
N LEU A 6 -5.21 24.15 26.02
CA LEU A 6 -5.99 24.99 26.92
C LEU A 6 -5.53 26.43 26.74
N ILE A 7 -6.47 27.30 26.37
CA ILE A 7 -6.24 28.76 26.37
C ILE A 7 -7.27 29.39 27.32
N ASN A 8 -6.80 30.05 28.34
CA ASN A 8 -7.65 30.66 29.38
C ASN A 8 -8.70 29.69 29.98
N GLY A 9 -8.29 28.42 30.21
CA GLY A 9 -9.17 27.40 30.77
C GLY A 9 -10.13 26.73 29.78
N THR A 10 -10.15 27.14 28.51
CA THR A 10 -10.96 26.56 27.47
C THR A 10 -10.15 25.56 26.64
N SER A 11 -10.68 24.36 26.43
CA SER A 11 -10.05 23.29 25.64
C SER A 11 -10.35 23.47 24.15
N TYR A 12 -9.32 23.50 23.34
CA TYR A 12 -9.40 23.58 21.88
C TYR A 12 -8.76 22.37 21.23
N ASP A 13 -9.40 21.82 20.20
CA ASP A 13 -8.81 20.75 19.37
C ASP A 13 -7.73 21.32 18.45
N ILE A 14 -6.52 20.78 18.52
CA ILE A 14 -5.44 21.14 17.58
C ILE A 14 -5.57 20.25 16.35
N LYS A 15 -6.20 20.78 15.30
CA LYS A 15 -6.34 20.08 14.00
C LYS A 15 -5.13 20.31 13.08
N SER A 16 -4.42 21.41 13.24
CA SER A 16 -3.17 21.73 12.57
C SER A 16 -2.42 22.76 13.41
N GLY A 17 -1.11 22.61 13.55
CA GLY A 17 -0.32 23.58 14.27
C GLY A 17 0.14 24.69 13.35
N ARG A 18 -0.39 25.91 13.55
CA ARG A 18 0.12 27.13 12.94
C ARG A 18 0.47 28.13 14.02
N THR A 19 1.66 28.70 13.94
CA THR A 19 2.05 29.81 14.83
C THR A 19 2.25 31.08 14.04
N LEU A 20 2.00 32.22 14.68
CA LEU A 20 2.26 33.56 14.13
C LEU A 20 3.49 34.15 14.83
N ILE A 21 4.52 34.43 14.05
CA ILE A 21 5.70 35.15 14.55
C ILE A 21 5.85 36.43 13.71
N GLY A 22 5.74 37.60 14.36
CA GLY A 22 5.83 38.86 13.64
C GLY A 22 4.77 39.08 12.57
N GLY A 23 3.57 38.50 12.72
CA GLY A 23 2.48 38.59 11.75
C GLY A 23 2.55 37.54 10.60
N THR A 24 3.61 36.75 10.51
CA THR A 24 3.77 35.70 9.51
C THR A 24 3.37 34.35 10.08
N GLY A 25 2.51 33.63 9.38
CA GLY A 25 2.08 32.27 9.75
C GLY A 25 3.10 31.21 9.37
N TYR A 26 3.48 30.38 10.35
CA TYR A 26 4.38 29.24 10.14
C TYR A 26 3.65 27.95 10.51
N ASP A 27 3.76 26.94 9.67
CA ASP A 27 3.25 25.60 9.99
C ASP A 27 4.18 24.94 11.02
N ILE A 28 3.61 24.51 12.14
CA ILE A 28 4.37 23.79 13.17
C ILE A 28 4.41 22.32 12.78
N LYS A 29 5.53 21.86 12.25
CA LYS A 29 5.76 20.45 11.93
C LYS A 29 6.14 19.61 13.16
N LYS A 30 6.73 20.24 14.17
CA LYS A 30 7.07 19.64 15.47
C LYS A 30 6.86 20.70 16.54
N GLY A 31 6.18 20.35 17.61
CA GLY A 31 5.94 21.25 18.74
C GLY A 31 6.28 20.56 20.04
N ARG A 32 6.56 21.34 21.07
CA ARG A 32 6.71 20.86 22.44
C ARG A 32 5.78 21.65 23.35
N THR A 33 5.05 20.96 24.21
CA THR A 33 4.23 21.58 25.25
C THR A 33 4.76 21.21 26.63
N LEU A 34 4.55 22.09 27.59
CA LEU A 34 4.88 21.87 29.00
C LEU A 34 3.57 21.67 29.77
N ILE A 35 3.44 20.54 30.44
CA ILE A 35 2.34 20.26 31.34
C ILE A 35 2.92 19.90 32.70
N GLY A 36 2.62 20.72 33.72
CA GLY A 36 3.15 20.51 35.06
C GLY A 36 4.69 20.55 35.13
N GLY A 37 5.35 21.31 34.26
CA GLY A 37 6.82 21.41 34.18
C GLY A 37 7.48 20.29 33.38
N THR A 38 6.73 19.30 32.93
CA THR A 38 7.23 18.20 32.04
C THR A 38 6.99 18.55 30.58
N GLY A 39 8.03 18.43 29.75
CA GLY A 39 7.95 18.68 28.33
C GLY A 39 7.41 17.48 27.59
N TYR A 40 6.39 17.68 26.75
CA TYR A 40 5.81 16.68 25.85
C TYR A 40 5.99 17.11 24.41
N ASP A 41 6.43 16.19 23.55
CA ASP A 41 6.50 16.46 22.13
C ASP A 41 5.10 16.36 21.52
N ILE A 42 4.69 17.41 20.79
CA ILE A 42 3.45 17.39 20.01
C ILE A 42 3.79 16.80 18.64
N LYS A 43 3.30 15.59 18.38
CA LYS A 43 3.40 14.97 17.08
C LYS A 43 2.12 15.26 16.31
N PHE A 44 2.27 15.89 15.13
CA PHE A 44 1.16 16.07 14.20
C PHE A 44 1.10 14.86 13.30
N ALA A 45 -0.07 14.23 13.23
CA ALA A 45 -0.32 13.13 12.35
C ALA A 45 -1.21 13.59 11.18
N THR A 46 -0.93 13.09 10.00
CA THR A 46 -1.66 13.39 8.76
C THR A 46 -2.58 12.22 8.42
N PRO A 47 -3.87 12.46 8.10
CA PRO A 47 -4.73 11.40 7.58
C PRO A 47 -4.08 10.70 6.39
N ILE A 48 -4.07 9.37 6.37
CA ILE A 48 -3.38 8.64 5.28
C ILE A 48 -4.00 8.94 3.91
N GLY A 49 -5.30 9.26 3.86
CA GLY A 49 -6.00 9.66 2.64
C GLY A 49 -5.54 11.01 2.04
N GLU A 50 -4.78 11.81 2.80
CA GLU A 50 -4.21 13.09 2.34
C GLU A 50 -2.76 12.94 1.84
N LEU A 51 -2.14 11.76 2.01
CA LEU A 51 -0.77 11.53 1.59
C LEU A 51 -0.67 11.47 0.06
N PRO A 52 0.25 12.21 -0.57
CA PRO A 52 0.47 12.14 -2.00
C PRO A 52 0.95 10.75 -2.44
N ALA A 53 0.58 10.34 -3.66
CA ALA A 53 1.14 9.16 -4.30
C ALA A 53 2.68 9.29 -4.41
N GLY A 54 3.40 8.24 -4.04
CA GLY A 54 4.86 8.22 -3.93
C GLY A 54 5.38 8.45 -2.50
N THR A 55 4.52 8.84 -1.56
CA THR A 55 4.92 8.92 -0.14
C THR A 55 5.30 7.54 0.37
N ILE A 56 6.45 7.45 1.03
CA ILE A 56 6.86 6.25 1.76
C ILE A 56 6.22 6.29 3.15
N VAL A 57 5.53 5.23 3.48
CA VAL A 57 4.93 5.01 4.81
C VAL A 57 5.48 3.71 5.40
N TYR A 58 5.38 3.56 6.71
CA TYR A 58 5.94 2.42 7.43
C TYR A 58 4.84 1.68 8.19
N MET A 59 4.84 0.38 8.05
CA MET A 59 4.01 -0.56 8.79
C MET A 59 4.84 -1.78 9.18
N ASN A 60 4.45 -2.46 10.25
CA ASN A 60 5.13 -3.69 10.65
C ASN A 60 4.55 -4.90 9.89
N VAL A 61 5.44 -5.79 9.49
CA VAL A 61 5.15 -7.13 8.97
C VAL A 61 5.94 -8.11 9.82
N ASP A 62 5.26 -9.02 10.50
CA ASP A 62 5.85 -9.92 11.52
C ASP A 62 6.65 -9.15 12.60
N GLY A 63 6.15 -7.99 13.02
CA GLY A 63 6.82 -7.11 13.99
C GLY A 63 8.03 -6.36 13.45
N VAL A 64 8.37 -6.49 12.17
CA VAL A 64 9.49 -5.79 11.52
C VAL A 64 8.98 -4.63 10.70
N ARG A 65 9.49 -3.43 10.97
CA ARG A 65 9.15 -2.19 10.24
C ARG A 65 9.56 -2.30 8.76
N LYS A 66 8.60 -2.16 7.86
CA LYS A 66 8.77 -2.23 6.40
C LYS A 66 8.32 -0.94 5.72
N GLU A 67 8.90 -0.65 4.58
CA GLU A 67 8.57 0.49 3.73
C GLU A 67 7.47 0.13 2.73
N PHE A 68 6.42 0.95 2.68
CA PHE A 68 5.35 0.86 1.71
C PHE A 68 5.25 2.16 0.92
N ILE A 69 4.82 2.08 -0.31
CA ILE A 69 4.61 3.25 -1.18
C ILE A 69 3.11 3.49 -1.29
N VAL A 70 2.65 4.69 -0.99
CA VAL A 70 1.29 5.13 -1.35
C VAL A 70 1.22 5.20 -2.88
N THR A 71 0.37 4.39 -3.51
CA THR A 71 0.28 4.30 -4.97
C THR A 71 -0.87 5.12 -5.53
N HIS A 72 -1.98 5.22 -4.79
CA HIS A 72 -3.16 5.98 -5.20
C HIS A 72 -4.04 6.35 -4.00
N GLN A 73 -4.87 7.39 -4.19
CA GLN A 73 -5.96 7.75 -3.28
C GLN A 73 -7.31 7.61 -4.00
N GLY A 74 -8.26 6.97 -3.34
CA GLY A 74 -9.58 6.69 -3.93
C GLY A 74 -9.61 5.43 -4.79
N ASN A 75 -10.61 5.32 -5.68
CA ASN A 75 -10.73 4.20 -6.62
C ASN A 75 -10.02 4.53 -7.94
N PRO A 76 -8.96 3.78 -8.32
CA PRO A 76 -8.17 4.10 -9.51
C PRO A 76 -8.89 3.78 -10.84
N ILE A 77 -9.77 2.77 -10.84
CA ILE A 77 -10.44 2.26 -12.06
C ILE A 77 -11.83 1.75 -11.69
N SER A 78 -12.83 2.63 -11.73
CA SER A 78 -14.21 2.28 -11.36
C SER A 78 -14.87 1.24 -12.27
N THR A 79 -14.34 1.00 -13.47
CA THR A 79 -14.82 -0.06 -14.37
C THR A 79 -14.30 -1.45 -14.01
N ILE A 80 -13.27 -1.54 -13.18
CA ILE A 80 -12.65 -2.79 -12.73
C ILE A 80 -12.91 -3.00 -11.24
N TYR A 81 -12.62 -1.98 -10.43
CA TYR A 81 -12.78 -2.04 -8.99
C TYR A 81 -14.12 -1.46 -8.56
N GLY A 82 -14.84 -2.16 -7.69
CA GLY A 82 -16.08 -1.66 -7.10
C GLY A 82 -15.87 -0.39 -6.27
N GLU A 83 -16.94 0.34 -5.99
CA GLU A 83 -16.91 1.61 -5.24
C GLU A 83 -16.29 1.45 -3.83
N SER A 84 -16.44 0.27 -3.21
CA SER A 84 -15.84 -0.05 -1.91
C SER A 84 -14.32 -0.01 -1.91
N CYS A 85 -13.65 -0.12 -3.07
CA CYS A 85 -12.20 -0.02 -3.21
C CYS A 85 -11.68 1.43 -3.14
N SER A 86 -12.49 2.38 -2.69
CA SER A 86 -12.10 3.77 -2.48
C SER A 86 -11.37 3.93 -1.15
N GLY A 87 -10.03 3.91 -1.18
CA GLY A 87 -9.18 4.04 -0.02
C GLY A 87 -7.77 4.50 -0.38
N THR A 88 -6.83 4.31 0.53
CA THR A 88 -5.40 4.54 0.29
C THR A 88 -4.76 3.25 -0.20
N TRP A 89 -4.35 3.22 -1.46
CA TRP A 89 -3.66 2.09 -2.08
C TRP A 89 -2.18 2.13 -1.73
N VAL A 90 -1.67 1.01 -1.27
CA VAL A 90 -0.26 0.89 -0.89
C VAL A 90 0.34 -0.41 -1.43
N VAL A 91 1.61 -0.34 -1.82
CA VAL A 91 2.39 -1.49 -2.24
C VAL A 91 3.65 -1.59 -1.39
N LEU A 92 4.06 -2.80 -1.01
CA LEU A 92 5.36 -2.99 -0.38
C LEU A 92 6.46 -2.48 -1.31
N LYS A 93 7.41 -1.69 -0.80
CA LYS A 93 8.48 -1.12 -1.62
C LYS A 93 9.36 -2.21 -2.22
N ASP A 94 9.74 -3.19 -1.41
CA ASP A 94 10.54 -4.33 -1.80
C ASP A 94 9.69 -5.59 -2.03
N ILE A 95 10.32 -6.66 -2.47
CA ILE A 95 9.71 -7.97 -2.64
C ILE A 95 9.70 -8.67 -1.28
N ASP A 96 8.56 -9.27 -0.91
CA ASP A 96 8.40 -9.99 0.36
C ASP A 96 9.04 -11.37 0.32
N ALA A 97 8.75 -12.14 -0.73
CA ALA A 97 9.22 -13.51 -0.86
C ALA A 97 9.44 -13.90 -2.33
N LEU A 98 10.24 -14.93 -2.56
CA LEU A 98 10.39 -15.57 -3.87
C LEU A 98 9.56 -16.85 -3.92
N THR A 99 8.77 -17.02 -4.98
CA THR A 99 7.95 -18.20 -5.20
C THR A 99 7.84 -18.54 -6.68
N MET A 100 7.43 -19.76 -7.00
CA MET A 100 6.88 -20.09 -8.30
C MET A 100 5.43 -19.57 -8.39
N TRP A 101 4.89 -19.41 -9.58
CA TRP A 101 3.49 -19.02 -9.73
C TRP A 101 2.55 -20.10 -9.18
N SER A 102 2.74 -21.33 -9.65
CA SER A 102 1.95 -22.47 -9.24
C SER A 102 2.79 -23.74 -9.27
N VAL A 103 2.47 -24.69 -8.40
CA VAL A 103 3.12 -26.00 -8.37
C VAL A 103 2.54 -26.99 -9.40
N ARG A 104 1.40 -26.66 -10.04
CA ARG A 104 0.63 -27.56 -10.93
C ARG A 104 0.30 -26.96 -12.28
N SER A 105 1.10 -26.07 -12.81
CA SER A 105 0.88 -25.43 -14.12
C SER A 105 -0.46 -24.68 -14.28
N SER A 106 -1.23 -24.44 -13.21
CA SER A 106 -2.39 -23.56 -13.26
C SER A 106 -1.95 -22.11 -13.42
N THR A 107 -2.58 -21.38 -14.33
CA THR A 107 -2.27 -19.97 -14.59
C THR A 107 -3.30 -19.01 -14.00
N ALA A 108 -4.41 -19.52 -13.47
CA ALA A 108 -5.40 -18.69 -12.81
C ALA A 108 -4.91 -18.22 -11.43
N TYR A 109 -4.89 -16.92 -11.20
CA TYR A 109 -4.55 -16.37 -9.90
C TYR A 109 -5.53 -16.81 -8.80
N SER A 110 -6.81 -16.96 -9.15
CA SER A 110 -7.85 -17.43 -8.23
C SER A 110 -7.77 -18.93 -7.87
N SER A 111 -6.86 -19.68 -8.49
CA SER A 111 -6.67 -21.11 -8.17
C SER A 111 -6.05 -21.30 -6.79
N ASP A 112 -6.52 -22.29 -6.03
CA ASP A 112 -5.93 -22.70 -4.76
C ASP A 112 -4.46 -23.14 -4.89
N ASP A 113 -4.06 -23.57 -6.09
CA ASP A 113 -2.68 -23.95 -6.42
C ASP A 113 -1.78 -22.73 -6.73
N CYS A 114 -2.32 -21.50 -6.80
CA CYS A 114 -1.54 -20.31 -7.05
C CYS A 114 -0.74 -19.91 -5.80
N ALA A 115 0.55 -20.19 -5.80
CA ALA A 115 1.42 -19.89 -4.67
C ALA A 115 1.57 -18.37 -4.43
N VAL A 116 1.47 -17.55 -5.48
CA VAL A 116 1.50 -16.08 -5.35
C VAL A 116 0.28 -15.59 -4.59
N ARG A 117 -0.93 -16.09 -4.90
CA ARG A 117 -2.15 -15.74 -4.15
C ARG A 117 -2.09 -16.24 -2.71
N ASN A 118 -1.60 -17.46 -2.50
CA ASN A 118 -1.48 -18.02 -1.15
C ASN A 118 -0.54 -17.19 -0.27
N LEU A 119 0.55 -16.64 -0.83
CA LEU A 119 1.40 -15.68 -0.13
C LEU A 119 0.66 -14.37 0.16
N ALA A 120 -0.18 -13.89 -0.76
CA ALA A 120 -0.97 -12.68 -0.55
C ALA A 120 -1.99 -12.85 0.59
N LEU A 121 -2.72 -13.96 0.60
CA LEU A 121 -3.68 -14.27 1.67
C LEU A 121 -2.98 -14.40 3.04
N ALA A 122 -1.83 -15.05 3.07
CA ALA A 122 -1.03 -15.18 4.29
C ALA A 122 -0.44 -13.84 4.77
N PHE A 123 -0.09 -12.93 3.85
CA PHE A 123 0.52 -11.65 4.18
C PHE A 123 -0.40 -10.78 5.05
N ALA A 124 -1.71 -10.82 4.84
CA ALA A 124 -2.67 -10.04 5.60
C ALA A 124 -2.56 -10.30 7.11
N SER A 125 -2.35 -11.54 7.53
CA SER A 125 -2.22 -11.92 8.95
C SER A 125 -0.87 -11.55 9.58
N ARG A 126 0.10 -11.14 8.78
CA ARG A 126 1.45 -10.73 9.21
C ARG A 126 1.55 -9.24 9.53
N LEU A 127 0.55 -8.45 9.12
CA LEU A 127 0.43 -7.04 9.47
C LEU A 127 -0.03 -6.88 10.92
N ASP A 128 0.25 -5.73 11.55
CA ASP A 128 -0.28 -5.41 12.87
C ASP A 128 -1.83 -5.41 12.86
N SER A 129 -2.46 -5.77 13.98
CA SER A 129 -3.92 -5.92 14.11
C SER A 129 -4.71 -4.67 13.72
N GLU A 130 -4.16 -3.49 14.01
CA GLU A 130 -4.74 -2.20 13.64
C GLU A 130 -4.78 -2.03 12.14
N ILE A 131 -3.74 -2.45 11.43
CA ILE A 131 -3.69 -2.40 9.96
C ILE A 131 -4.64 -3.45 9.39
N GLN A 132 -4.63 -4.68 9.91
CA GLN A 132 -5.52 -5.76 9.46
C GLN A 132 -7.01 -5.37 9.52
N SER A 133 -7.43 -4.68 10.61
CA SER A 133 -8.81 -4.25 10.81
C SER A 133 -9.25 -3.15 9.83
N ASN A 134 -8.29 -2.45 9.22
CA ASN A 134 -8.51 -1.35 8.28
C ASN A 134 -8.23 -1.72 6.82
N LEU A 135 -7.93 -3.00 6.53
CA LEU A 135 -7.82 -3.49 5.16
C LEU A 135 -9.19 -3.54 4.50
N ILE A 136 -9.32 -2.89 3.35
CA ILE A 136 -10.52 -2.94 2.50
C ILE A 136 -10.41 -4.19 1.62
N PRO A 137 -11.37 -5.13 1.70
CA PRO A 137 -11.45 -6.24 0.76
C PRO A 137 -11.68 -5.72 -0.66
N VAL A 138 -10.99 -6.30 -1.63
CA VAL A 138 -11.21 -5.94 -3.03
C VAL A 138 -12.59 -6.40 -3.47
N ALA A 139 -13.29 -5.55 -4.20
CA ALA A 139 -14.47 -5.87 -4.97
C ALA A 139 -14.14 -5.68 -6.46
N ILE A 140 -14.22 -6.74 -7.26
CA ILE A 140 -13.95 -6.69 -8.70
C ILE A 140 -15.27 -6.63 -9.45
N ALA A 141 -15.48 -5.53 -10.20
CA ALA A 141 -16.71 -5.31 -10.94
C ALA A 141 -16.80 -6.11 -12.27
N ALA A 142 -15.68 -6.47 -12.89
CA ALA A 142 -15.68 -6.93 -14.28
C ALA A 142 -14.60 -7.93 -14.72
N ASP A 143 -13.85 -8.59 -13.84
CA ASP A 143 -12.75 -9.45 -14.32
C ASP A 143 -13.11 -10.94 -14.35
N LYS A 144 -12.90 -11.54 -15.51
CA LYS A 144 -13.19 -12.96 -15.77
C LYS A 144 -12.06 -13.91 -15.36
N TYR A 145 -10.86 -13.40 -15.12
CA TYR A 145 -9.65 -14.22 -15.01
C TYR A 145 -8.97 -14.19 -13.63
N GLU A 146 -9.29 -13.23 -12.81
CA GLU A 146 -8.50 -12.96 -11.63
C GLU A 146 -9.21 -13.25 -10.31
N ASN A 147 -10.50 -13.26 -10.28
CA ASN A 147 -11.39 -13.40 -9.12
C ASN A 147 -10.69 -13.30 -7.76
N ILE A 148 -10.29 -12.07 -7.41
CA ILE A 148 -9.72 -11.73 -6.10
C ILE A 148 -10.78 -11.08 -5.20
N ASP A 149 -12.05 -11.22 -5.56
CA ASP A 149 -13.17 -10.65 -4.81
C ASP A 149 -13.12 -11.11 -3.36
N GLY A 150 -13.08 -10.16 -2.45
CA GLY A 150 -12.92 -10.42 -1.02
C GLY A 150 -11.46 -10.53 -0.53
N ASP A 151 -10.46 -10.64 -1.41
CA ASP A 151 -9.05 -10.67 -1.00
C ASP A 151 -8.66 -9.30 -0.40
N LYS A 152 -8.00 -9.31 0.75
CA LYS A 152 -7.53 -8.08 1.42
C LYS A 152 -6.13 -7.66 0.99
N VAL A 153 -5.32 -8.61 0.57
CA VAL A 153 -3.97 -8.41 0.03
C VAL A 153 -3.86 -9.21 -1.26
N PHE A 154 -3.23 -8.65 -2.27
CA PHE A 154 -3.14 -9.24 -3.60
C PHE A 154 -1.83 -8.84 -4.31
N ALA A 155 -1.49 -9.50 -5.41
CA ALA A 155 -0.44 -9.04 -6.30
C ALA A 155 -1.01 -7.97 -7.25
N MET A 156 -0.18 -7.02 -7.67
CA MET A 156 -0.56 -6.00 -8.65
C MET A 156 -1.00 -6.61 -9.98
N ALA A 157 -1.86 -5.91 -10.71
CA ALA A 157 -2.19 -6.24 -12.10
C ALA A 157 -1.44 -5.33 -13.09
N THR A 158 -1.41 -5.75 -14.36
CA THR A 158 -0.77 -4.93 -15.42
C THR A 158 -1.43 -3.57 -15.58
N TYR A 159 -2.75 -3.51 -15.48
CA TYR A 159 -3.52 -2.26 -15.60
C TYR A 159 -3.37 -1.32 -14.40
N ASP A 160 -2.89 -1.80 -13.25
CA ASP A 160 -2.60 -0.96 -12.10
C ASP A 160 -1.47 0.05 -12.42
N PHE A 161 -0.51 -0.34 -13.25
CA PHE A 161 0.59 0.54 -13.65
C PHE A 161 0.16 1.73 -14.52
N ASP A 162 -0.96 1.60 -15.22
CA ASP A 162 -1.50 2.66 -16.08
C ASP A 162 -2.49 3.57 -15.32
N ASN A 163 -2.99 3.13 -14.17
CA ASN A 163 -4.07 3.79 -13.46
C ASN A 163 -3.71 4.29 -12.06
N LEU A 164 -2.83 3.60 -11.33
CA LEU A 164 -2.35 4.09 -10.04
C LEU A 164 -1.44 5.31 -10.23
N SER A 165 -1.75 6.40 -9.55
CA SER A 165 -1.10 7.72 -9.73
C SER A 165 0.41 7.66 -9.61
N TYR A 166 0.95 6.84 -8.71
CA TYR A 166 2.40 6.67 -8.53
C TYR A 166 3.09 6.15 -9.79
N PHE A 167 2.51 5.18 -10.47
CA PHE A 167 3.13 4.51 -11.61
C PHE A 167 2.87 5.23 -12.94
N LYS A 168 1.71 5.87 -13.08
CA LYS A 168 1.24 6.49 -14.32
C LYS A 168 2.18 7.58 -14.87
N SER A 169 2.89 8.29 -14.00
CA SER A 169 3.73 9.45 -14.38
C SER A 169 5.20 9.11 -14.59
N ALA A 170 5.61 7.87 -14.47
CA ALA A 170 7.02 7.52 -14.50
C ALA A 170 7.24 6.24 -15.29
N GLY A 171 8.21 6.27 -16.15
CA GLY A 171 8.66 5.11 -16.89
C GLY A 171 8.98 3.90 -15.97
N ASN A 172 9.56 2.87 -16.56
CA ASN A 172 9.79 1.57 -15.93
C ASN A 172 10.52 1.59 -14.57
N SER A 173 11.28 2.65 -14.27
CA SER A 173 12.09 2.73 -13.03
C SER A 173 11.27 2.63 -11.74
N LYS A 174 10.04 3.16 -11.70
CA LYS A 174 9.17 3.04 -10.52
C LYS A 174 8.58 1.64 -10.31
N ARG A 175 8.62 0.81 -11.35
CA ARG A 175 8.17 -0.59 -11.30
C ARG A 175 9.23 -1.50 -10.72
N ILE A 176 10.50 -1.11 -10.73
CA ILE A 176 11.61 -1.93 -10.21
C ILE A 176 11.41 -2.12 -8.71
N ALA A 177 11.53 -3.36 -8.27
CA ALA A 177 11.54 -3.73 -6.85
C ALA A 177 12.77 -4.60 -6.55
N THR A 178 13.19 -4.61 -5.29
CA THR A 178 14.39 -5.35 -4.87
C THR A 178 14.03 -6.51 -3.94
N TYR A 179 14.87 -7.54 -3.96
CA TYR A 179 14.89 -8.61 -2.98
C TYR A 179 16.32 -8.73 -2.45
N ASN A 180 16.50 -8.58 -1.14
CA ASN A 180 17.82 -8.53 -0.51
C ASN A 180 18.78 -7.51 -1.18
N GLY A 181 18.24 -6.35 -1.57
CA GLY A 181 19.00 -5.26 -2.18
C GLY A 181 19.29 -5.40 -3.68
N ALA A 182 18.92 -6.51 -4.32
CA ALA A 182 19.10 -6.72 -5.76
C ALA A 182 17.77 -6.58 -6.51
N ALA A 183 17.80 -5.88 -7.67
CA ALA A 183 16.64 -5.78 -8.54
C ALA A 183 16.16 -7.18 -8.96
N THR A 184 14.89 -7.47 -8.73
CA THR A 184 14.32 -8.80 -8.89
C THR A 184 12.98 -8.72 -9.60
N SER A 185 12.73 -9.64 -10.53
CA SER A 185 11.43 -9.75 -11.20
C SER A 185 10.36 -10.25 -10.23
N TYR A 186 9.11 -9.77 -10.41
CA TYR A 186 7.99 -10.17 -9.56
C TYR A 186 6.71 -10.38 -10.35
N TYR A 187 5.87 -11.29 -9.90
CA TYR A 187 4.64 -11.67 -10.54
C TYR A 187 3.55 -10.59 -10.45
N LEU A 188 2.71 -10.58 -11.50
CA LEU A 188 1.47 -9.83 -11.57
C LEU A 188 0.29 -10.81 -11.60
N ARG A 189 -0.86 -10.42 -11.02
CA ARG A 189 -2.00 -11.33 -10.88
C ARG A 189 -2.75 -11.61 -12.18
N ASN A 190 -2.63 -10.75 -13.20
CA ASN A 190 -3.37 -10.90 -14.45
C ASN A 190 -2.50 -11.28 -15.63
N ASN A 191 -3.16 -11.81 -16.64
CA ASN A 191 -2.55 -12.15 -17.92
C ASN A 191 -2.97 -11.14 -19.00
N PRO A 192 -2.06 -10.25 -19.45
CA PRO A 192 -2.38 -9.21 -20.42
C PRO A 192 -2.67 -9.75 -21.83
N SER A 193 -2.28 -10.99 -22.13
CA SER A 193 -2.42 -11.56 -23.47
C SER A 193 -3.77 -12.24 -23.71
N GLY A 194 -4.61 -12.41 -22.68
CA GLY A 194 -5.88 -13.14 -22.78
C GLY A 194 -5.73 -14.66 -22.99
N TYR A 195 -4.50 -15.18 -23.05
CA TYR A 195 -4.25 -16.62 -23.15
C TYR A 195 -4.22 -17.23 -21.75
N GLY A 196 -5.12 -18.15 -21.47
CA GLY A 196 -5.33 -18.75 -20.15
C GLY A 196 -4.14 -19.53 -19.56
N ASN A 197 -3.04 -19.71 -20.30
CA ASN A 197 -1.83 -20.41 -19.87
C ASN A 197 -0.61 -19.48 -19.70
N TYR A 198 -0.80 -18.16 -19.75
CA TYR A 198 0.28 -17.19 -19.56
C TYR A 198 0.22 -16.58 -18.19
N VAL A 199 1.37 -16.29 -17.60
CA VAL A 199 1.52 -15.46 -16.39
C VAL A 199 2.32 -14.22 -16.74
N ALA A 200 1.98 -13.10 -16.09
CA ALA A 200 2.68 -11.83 -16.29
C ALA A 200 3.61 -11.54 -15.12
N TRP A 201 4.66 -10.79 -15.37
CA TRP A 201 5.58 -10.29 -14.36
C TRP A 201 6.25 -8.99 -14.78
N VAL A 202 6.78 -8.27 -13.80
CA VAL A 202 7.69 -7.15 -14.01
C VAL A 202 9.12 -7.69 -14.00
N THR A 203 9.92 -7.29 -14.99
CA THR A 203 11.33 -7.67 -15.08
C THR A 203 12.21 -6.82 -14.15
N THR A 204 13.47 -7.19 -14.00
CA THR A 204 14.48 -6.41 -13.24
C THR A 204 14.72 -5.01 -13.80
N SER A 205 14.37 -4.76 -15.06
CA SER A 205 14.41 -3.44 -15.72
C SER A 205 13.08 -2.68 -15.67
N GLY A 206 12.06 -3.23 -15.01
CA GLY A 206 10.72 -2.61 -14.88
C GLY A 206 9.80 -2.80 -16.08
N ASN A 207 10.19 -3.60 -17.08
CA ASN A 207 9.31 -3.95 -18.20
C ASN A 207 8.27 -4.98 -17.75
N ILE A 208 7.07 -4.90 -18.30
CA ILE A 208 6.03 -5.93 -18.15
C ILE A 208 6.18 -6.92 -19.28
N THR A 209 6.15 -8.21 -18.95
CA THR A 209 6.20 -9.31 -19.92
C THR A 209 5.34 -10.48 -19.47
N SER A 210 5.07 -11.43 -20.35
CA SER A 210 4.30 -12.64 -20.02
C SER A 210 4.75 -13.83 -20.87
N SER A 211 4.68 -15.04 -20.33
CA SER A 211 4.84 -16.27 -21.08
C SER A 211 4.16 -17.46 -20.37
N ASN A 212 4.01 -18.57 -21.08
CA ASN A 212 3.53 -19.83 -20.53
C ASN A 212 4.59 -20.58 -19.69
N GLU A 213 5.87 -20.29 -19.88
CA GLU A 213 6.98 -20.90 -19.14
C GLU A 213 7.19 -20.27 -17.77
N GLY A 214 6.63 -19.07 -17.57
CA GLY A 214 6.84 -18.27 -16.34
C GLY A 214 6.28 -18.90 -15.08
N VAL A 215 5.40 -19.89 -15.16
CA VAL A 215 4.75 -20.51 -13.98
C VAL A 215 5.71 -21.27 -13.07
N LEU A 216 6.78 -21.84 -13.63
CA LEU A 216 7.76 -22.66 -12.88
C LEU A 216 9.01 -21.88 -12.44
N GLU A 217 9.17 -20.65 -12.89
CA GLU A 217 10.30 -19.82 -12.47
C GLU A 217 10.05 -19.19 -11.12
N LYS A 218 11.10 -19.07 -10.31
CA LYS A 218 11.01 -18.32 -9.06
C LYS A 218 11.11 -16.84 -9.33
N ARG A 219 10.06 -16.10 -8.96
CA ARG A 219 9.99 -14.64 -9.01
C ARG A 219 9.46 -14.09 -7.70
N GLY A 220 9.53 -12.79 -7.53
CA GLY A 220 9.06 -12.12 -6.35
C GLY A 220 7.54 -12.10 -6.23
N PHE A 221 7.07 -12.07 -4.99
CA PHE A 221 5.76 -11.59 -4.59
C PHE A 221 5.92 -10.20 -3.96
N ARG A 222 5.18 -9.23 -4.49
CA ARG A 222 5.13 -7.85 -4.03
C ARG A 222 3.69 -7.52 -3.65
N PRO A 223 3.35 -7.51 -2.35
CA PRO A 223 1.98 -7.32 -1.89
C PRO A 223 1.49 -5.91 -2.12
N GLU A 224 0.24 -5.79 -2.57
CA GLU A 224 -0.55 -4.58 -2.66
C GLU A 224 -1.84 -4.75 -1.86
N PHE A 225 -2.34 -3.67 -1.25
CA PHE A 225 -3.61 -3.65 -0.52
C PHE A 225 -4.18 -2.25 -0.39
N ILE A 226 -5.43 -2.17 0.05
CA ILE A 226 -6.16 -0.93 0.21
C ILE A 226 -6.44 -0.71 1.70
N LEU A 227 -6.13 0.48 2.19
CA LEU A 227 -6.41 0.89 3.57
C LEU A 227 -7.60 1.84 3.62
N SER A 228 -8.45 1.68 4.62
CA SER A 228 -9.46 2.67 4.96
C SER A 228 -8.78 3.96 5.40
N SER A 229 -9.07 5.06 4.71
CA SER A 229 -8.37 6.33 4.91
C SER A 229 -8.78 7.06 6.19
N ALA A 230 -10.01 6.84 6.68
CA ALA A 230 -10.58 7.62 7.77
C ALA A 230 -10.00 7.29 9.18
N PRO A 231 -9.78 6.00 9.54
CA PRO A 231 -9.34 5.64 10.89
C PRO A 231 -7.82 5.52 11.03
N LEU A 232 -7.05 5.88 10.02
CA LEU A 232 -5.59 5.76 10.03
C LEU A 232 -4.91 7.11 9.78
N LEU A 233 -3.82 7.32 10.49
CA LEU A 233 -2.98 8.50 10.40
C LEU A 233 -1.54 8.08 10.10
N ALA A 234 -0.77 8.96 9.47
CA ALA A 234 0.69 8.88 9.42
C ALA A 234 1.28 9.84 10.45
N ASP A 235 2.13 9.38 11.34
CA ASP A 235 2.86 10.22 12.28
C ASP A 235 3.97 11.03 11.57
N SER A 236 4.73 11.84 12.33
CA SER A 236 5.82 12.66 11.78
C SER A 236 6.95 11.85 11.14
N ASP A 237 7.05 10.58 11.43
CA ASP A 237 8.04 9.63 10.89
C ASP A 237 7.42 8.70 9.85
N PHE A 238 6.19 9.03 9.41
CA PHE A 238 5.38 8.30 8.45
C PHE A 238 5.02 6.87 8.86
N ASN A 239 5.06 6.53 10.16
CA ASN A 239 4.47 5.27 10.62
C ASN A 239 2.94 5.39 10.59
N ILE A 240 2.28 4.36 10.10
CA ILE A 240 0.83 4.31 10.11
C ILE A 240 0.35 3.91 11.50
N ILE A 241 -0.54 4.71 12.06
CA ILE A 241 -1.08 4.58 13.41
C ILE A 241 -2.60 4.74 13.40
N PRO A 242 -3.33 4.19 14.37
CA PRO A 242 -4.77 4.46 14.55
C PRO A 242 -5.03 5.94 14.85
N ALA A 243 -6.20 6.44 14.40
CA ALA A 243 -6.65 7.81 14.66
C ALA A 243 -7.16 8.02 16.10
#